data_d6054c7a224a20a44630f9bb075e2c0c
#
_entry.id   d6054c7a224a20a44630f9bb075e2c0c
#
_cell.length_a   1.000
_cell.length_b   1.000
_cell.length_c   1.000
_cell.angle_alpha   90.00
_cell.angle_beta   90.00
_cell.angle_gamma   90.00
#
_symmetry.space_group_name_H-M   'P 1'
#
loop_
_entity.id
_entity.type
_entity.pdbx_description
1 polymer ?
#
loop_
_entity_poly.entity_id
_entity_poly.type
_entity_poly.pdbx_seq_one_letter_code
_entity_poly.pdbx_strand_id
1 'polypeptide(L)'
;VEVDEKLMALYLEQGEELLNPEQLHDPFEQALREDHLIPICFCSAETGAGIPELLAVLARLAPNPAEGNPPPFLKGDGDAAERVTVSPDPARHVIAHVFKVTIDPFVGKMGIFRVHQGTVRPGAQLFVGDARKPIKLAHLYQLQGKEHTEIAQAIPGDICAVPKIDELHFDAVLHDSHDEDHFHLKSVAFPPPMLGLAIRA
;
A
#
# COMPACT_ATOMS: atom_id res chain seq x y z
N VAL A 1 -7.41 -3.11 26.79
CA VAL A 1 -7.67 -2.06 27.78
C VAL A 1 -6.39 -1.27 28.10
N GLU A 2 -5.24 -1.92 28.25
CA GLU A 2 -3.95 -1.25 28.60
C GLU A 2 -3.41 -0.32 27.51
N VAL A 3 -3.85 -0.45 26.26
CA VAL A 3 -3.39 0.32 25.10
C VAL A 3 -4.17 1.64 24.96
N ASP A 4 -5.35 1.75 25.58
CA ASP A 4 -6.22 2.94 25.51
C ASP A 4 -6.56 3.43 26.92
N GLU A 5 -6.08 4.63 27.28
CA GLU A 5 -6.29 5.23 28.61
C GLU A 5 -7.78 5.51 28.89
N LYS A 6 -8.57 5.84 27.86
CA LYS A 6 -10.00 6.11 28.02
C LYS A 6 -10.78 4.83 28.30
N LEU A 7 -10.43 3.76 27.58
CA LEU A 7 -11.02 2.44 27.80
C LEU A 7 -10.61 1.87 29.14
N MET A 8 -9.37 2.13 29.59
CA MET A 8 -8.90 1.77 30.92
C MET A 8 -9.71 2.47 32.01
N ALA A 9 -9.91 3.77 31.90
CA ALA A 9 -10.72 4.54 32.84
C ALA A 9 -12.16 4.01 32.89
N LEU A 10 -12.77 3.77 31.73
CA LEU A 10 -14.12 3.22 31.63
C LEU A 10 -14.25 1.83 32.26
N TYR A 11 -13.26 0.97 32.04
CA TYR A 11 -13.19 -0.37 32.63
C TYR A 11 -13.09 -0.32 34.18
N LEU A 12 -12.28 0.60 34.70
CA LEU A 12 -12.12 0.78 36.15
C LEU A 12 -13.36 1.38 36.81
N GLU A 13 -14.12 2.24 36.11
CA GLU A 13 -15.34 2.85 36.63
C GLU A 13 -16.56 1.93 36.54
N GLN A 14 -16.74 1.20 35.47
CA GLN A 14 -17.96 0.49 35.14
C GLN A 14 -17.86 -1.04 35.18
N GLY A 15 -16.65 -1.58 35.17
CA GLY A 15 -16.40 -3.02 35.10
C GLY A 15 -16.53 -3.61 33.71
N GLU A 16 -16.21 -4.90 33.60
CA GLU A 16 -16.13 -5.62 32.32
C GLU A 16 -17.49 -5.80 31.62
N GLU A 17 -18.57 -5.93 32.40
CA GLU A 17 -19.91 -6.26 31.89
C GLU A 17 -20.57 -5.14 31.11
N LEU A 18 -20.10 -3.91 31.25
CA LEU A 18 -20.68 -2.73 30.62
C LEU A 18 -19.92 -2.24 29.38
N LEU A 19 -18.85 -2.90 29.01
CA LEU A 19 -18.11 -2.57 27.79
C LEU A 19 -18.88 -3.06 26.54
N ASN A 20 -19.27 -2.12 25.69
CA ASN A 20 -19.92 -2.43 24.43
C ASN A 20 -18.86 -2.92 23.42
N PRO A 21 -19.12 -4.00 22.62
CA PRO A 21 -18.26 -4.43 21.54
C PRO A 21 -17.85 -3.34 20.55
N GLU A 22 -18.70 -2.35 20.30
CA GLU A 22 -18.38 -1.20 19.46
C GLU A 22 -17.30 -0.28 20.05
N GLN A 23 -17.26 -0.14 21.36
CA GLN A 23 -16.23 0.64 22.07
C GLN A 23 -14.88 -0.06 22.11
N LEU A 24 -14.86 -1.37 21.88
CA LEU A 24 -13.63 -2.19 21.84
C LEU A 24 -12.97 -2.22 20.47
N HIS A 25 -13.67 -1.81 19.41
CA HIS A 25 -13.17 -1.91 18.04
C HIS A 25 -11.87 -1.13 17.83
N ASP A 26 -11.88 0.19 18.07
CA ASP A 26 -10.72 1.07 17.84
C ASP A 26 -9.50 0.68 18.69
N PRO A 27 -9.66 0.41 20.02
CA PRO A 27 -8.55 -0.09 20.85
C PRO A 27 -8.00 -1.46 20.40
N PHE A 28 -8.86 -2.34 19.88
CA PHE A 28 -8.42 -3.63 19.33
C PHE A 28 -7.60 -3.46 18.07
N GLU A 29 -8.06 -2.60 17.16
CA GLU A 29 -7.35 -2.27 15.94
C GLU A 29 -5.99 -1.62 16.23
N GLN A 30 -5.95 -0.67 17.18
CA GLN A 30 -4.71 -0.05 17.64
C GLN A 30 -3.75 -1.09 18.23
N ALA A 31 -4.23 -1.99 19.08
CA ALA A 31 -3.41 -3.06 19.66
C ALA A 31 -2.83 -4.01 18.60
N LEU A 32 -3.58 -4.28 17.53
CA LEU A 32 -3.09 -5.04 16.38
C LEU A 32 -1.98 -4.31 15.62
N ARG A 33 -2.15 -3.01 15.36
CA ARG A 33 -1.18 -2.18 14.65
C ARG A 33 0.13 -1.99 15.41
N GLU A 34 0.05 -1.99 16.73
CA GLU A 34 1.19 -1.78 17.64
C GLU A 34 1.82 -3.11 18.11
N ASP A 35 1.41 -4.24 17.52
CA ASP A 35 1.90 -5.60 17.86
C ASP A 35 1.63 -6.02 19.31
N HIS A 36 0.67 -5.37 20.00
CA HIS A 36 0.27 -5.73 21.36
C HIS A 36 -0.74 -6.90 21.37
N LEU A 37 -1.41 -7.15 20.25
CA LEU A 37 -2.37 -8.23 20.10
C LEU A 37 -2.11 -9.01 18.81
N ILE A 38 -2.00 -10.34 18.95
CA ILE A 38 -1.84 -11.26 17.82
C ILE A 38 -3.04 -12.20 17.82
N PRO A 39 -4.01 -12.06 16.91
CA PRO A 39 -5.14 -12.97 16.82
C PRO A 39 -4.72 -14.31 16.25
N ILE A 40 -5.16 -15.40 16.90
CA ILE A 40 -4.88 -16.77 16.47
C ILE A 40 -6.22 -17.39 16.05
N CYS A 41 -6.35 -17.79 14.78
CA CYS A 41 -7.54 -18.43 14.23
C CYS A 41 -7.21 -19.87 13.81
N PHE A 42 -8.06 -20.82 14.22
CA PHE A 42 -7.94 -22.20 13.80
C PHE A 42 -8.86 -22.43 12.59
N CYS A 43 -8.29 -22.83 11.47
CA CYS A 43 -9.04 -23.07 10.24
C CYS A 43 -8.45 -24.22 9.44
N SER A 44 -9.29 -24.82 8.58
CA SER A 44 -8.89 -25.83 7.60
C SER A 44 -9.33 -25.40 6.22
N ALA A 45 -8.38 -25.20 5.32
CA ALA A 45 -8.65 -24.85 3.92
C ALA A 45 -9.33 -26.01 3.16
N GLU A 46 -9.05 -27.25 3.56
CA GLU A 46 -9.61 -28.44 2.92
C GLU A 46 -11.11 -28.60 3.22
N THR A 47 -11.51 -28.43 4.48
CA THR A 47 -12.89 -28.62 4.91
C THR A 47 -13.72 -27.34 4.94
N GLY A 48 -13.08 -26.18 4.86
CA GLY A 48 -13.70 -24.88 5.03
C GLY A 48 -14.00 -24.48 6.48
N ALA A 49 -13.71 -25.37 7.45
CA ALA A 49 -13.97 -25.09 8.87
C ALA A 49 -13.13 -23.90 9.36
N GLY A 50 -13.75 -22.93 10.06
CA GLY A 50 -13.11 -21.74 10.59
C GLY A 50 -12.77 -20.65 9.55
N ILE A 51 -12.99 -20.90 8.25
CA ILE A 51 -12.71 -19.89 7.19
C ILE A 51 -13.65 -18.69 7.27
N PRO A 52 -14.98 -18.85 7.47
CA PRO A 52 -15.88 -17.70 7.65
C PRO A 52 -15.48 -16.82 8.84
N GLU A 53 -15.07 -17.41 9.95
CA GLU A 53 -14.61 -16.71 11.16
C GLU A 53 -13.31 -15.96 10.91
N LEU A 54 -12.35 -16.58 10.22
CA LEU A 54 -11.11 -15.91 9.81
C LEU A 54 -11.39 -14.70 8.91
N LEU A 55 -12.26 -14.86 7.91
CA LEU A 55 -12.64 -13.77 7.02
C LEU A 55 -13.36 -12.64 7.79
N ALA A 56 -14.20 -12.99 8.76
CA ALA A 56 -14.87 -12.01 9.60
C ALA A 56 -13.87 -11.21 10.48
N VAL A 57 -12.84 -11.88 11.01
CA VAL A 57 -11.76 -11.22 11.76
C VAL A 57 -11.00 -10.27 10.84
N LEU A 58 -10.60 -10.70 9.65
CA LEU A 58 -9.91 -9.85 8.68
C LEU A 58 -10.76 -8.65 8.26
N ALA A 59 -12.05 -8.85 7.98
CA ALA A 59 -12.95 -7.77 7.56
C ALA A 59 -13.21 -6.72 8.63
N ARG A 60 -13.14 -7.11 9.91
CA ARG A 60 -13.46 -6.22 11.03
C ARG A 60 -12.25 -5.59 11.69
N LEU A 61 -11.12 -6.28 11.72
CA LEU A 61 -9.95 -5.88 12.51
C LEU A 61 -8.70 -5.57 11.66
N ALA A 62 -8.65 -5.96 10.39
CA ALA A 62 -7.51 -5.60 9.56
C ALA A 62 -7.58 -4.12 9.20
N PRO A 63 -6.52 -3.33 9.50
CA PRO A 63 -6.52 -1.90 9.17
C PRO A 63 -6.59 -1.70 7.66
N ASN A 64 -7.41 -0.74 7.24
CA ASN A 64 -7.44 -0.35 5.83
C ASN A 64 -6.18 0.48 5.47
N PRO A 65 -5.91 0.74 4.18
CA PRO A 65 -4.73 1.48 3.76
C PRO A 65 -4.60 2.91 4.31
N ALA A 66 -5.68 3.52 4.76
CA ALA A 66 -5.67 4.85 5.38
C ALA A 66 -5.33 4.79 6.88
N GLU A 67 -5.69 3.70 7.54
CA GLU A 67 -5.46 3.46 8.97
C GLU A 67 -4.12 2.78 9.25
N GLY A 68 -3.57 2.06 8.26
CA GLY A 68 -2.27 1.41 8.35
C GLY A 68 -1.15 2.42 8.58
N ASN A 69 0.05 1.92 8.93
CA ASN A 69 1.26 2.72 9.04
C ASN A 69 1.96 2.78 7.67
N PRO A 70 1.55 3.64 6.72
CA PRO A 70 2.21 3.72 5.44
C PRO A 70 3.64 4.21 5.63
N PRO A 71 4.61 3.67 4.87
CA PRO A 71 5.97 4.18 4.92
C PRO A 71 5.98 5.67 4.60
N PRO A 72 6.74 6.49 5.33
CA PRO A 72 6.78 7.92 5.10
C PRO A 72 7.41 8.23 3.76
N PHE A 73 6.78 9.10 2.97
CA PHE A 73 7.41 9.71 1.83
C PHE A 73 8.42 10.74 2.29
N LEU A 74 9.50 10.87 1.54
CA LEU A 74 10.57 11.81 1.76
C LEU A 74 10.66 12.73 0.54
N LYS A 75 11.03 13.99 0.73
CA LYS A 75 11.31 14.94 -0.34
C LYS A 75 12.75 15.43 -0.21
N GLY A 76 13.49 15.38 -1.32
CA GLY A 76 14.92 15.76 -1.35
C GLY A 76 15.84 14.56 -1.17
N ASP A 77 17.13 14.82 -1.13
CA ASP A 77 18.18 13.80 -1.17
C ASP A 77 18.94 13.67 0.16
N GLY A 78 19.37 12.45 0.46
CA GLY A 78 20.27 12.13 1.58
C GLY A 78 19.68 12.41 2.95
N ASP A 79 20.56 12.79 3.88
CA ASP A 79 20.20 13.04 5.30
C ASP A 79 19.38 14.33 5.51
N ALA A 80 19.29 15.19 4.48
CA ALA A 80 18.50 16.41 4.50
C ALA A 80 17.07 16.21 3.99
N ALA A 81 16.68 14.99 3.61
CA ALA A 81 15.34 14.70 3.11
C ALA A 81 14.28 14.93 4.19
N GLU A 82 13.26 15.69 3.86
CA GLU A 82 12.15 16.02 4.74
C GLU A 82 11.02 14.99 4.61
N ARG A 83 10.40 14.64 5.74
CA ARG A 83 9.21 13.78 5.71
C ARG A 83 8.01 14.53 5.16
N VAL A 84 7.33 13.91 4.21
CA VAL A 84 6.12 14.43 3.59
C VAL A 84 4.93 13.58 3.99
N THR A 85 3.87 14.24 4.44
CA THR A 85 2.60 13.57 4.73
C THR A 85 1.80 13.44 3.44
N VAL A 86 1.60 12.22 3.00
CA VAL A 86 0.72 11.87 1.88
C VAL A 86 -0.66 11.54 2.45
N SER A 87 -1.69 12.19 1.89
CA SER A 87 -3.08 12.01 2.34
C SER A 87 -3.83 11.08 1.39
N PRO A 88 -4.59 10.09 1.88
CA PRO A 88 -5.40 9.20 1.04
C PRO A 88 -6.64 9.90 0.45
N ASP A 89 -6.50 11.12 -0.02
CA ASP A 89 -7.55 11.91 -0.64
C ASP A 89 -7.53 11.72 -2.17
N PRO A 90 -8.61 11.16 -2.77
CA PRO A 90 -8.68 10.93 -4.21
C PRO A 90 -8.78 12.20 -5.06
N ALA A 91 -9.05 13.36 -4.45
CA ALA A 91 -9.17 14.65 -5.15
C ALA A 91 -7.84 15.41 -5.27
N ARG A 92 -6.79 14.98 -4.58
CA ARG A 92 -5.47 15.60 -4.63
C ARG A 92 -4.65 15.12 -5.83
N HIS A 93 -3.46 15.68 -6.00
CA HIS A 93 -2.46 15.22 -6.97
C HIS A 93 -2.12 13.75 -6.76
N VAL A 94 -1.84 13.05 -7.85
CA VAL A 94 -1.50 11.63 -7.81
C VAL A 94 -0.13 11.43 -7.17
N ILE A 95 -0.07 10.54 -6.20
CA ILE A 95 1.18 9.96 -5.69
C ILE A 95 0.98 8.45 -5.65
N ALA A 96 1.78 7.72 -6.43
CA ALA A 96 1.76 6.27 -6.46
C ALA A 96 3.20 5.73 -6.44
N HIS A 97 3.39 4.55 -5.88
CA HIS A 97 4.71 3.94 -5.72
C HIS A 97 4.79 2.59 -6.41
N VAL A 98 5.76 2.45 -7.30
CA VAL A 98 6.05 1.22 -8.04
C VAL A 98 6.89 0.28 -7.18
N PHE A 99 6.26 -0.73 -6.62
CA PHE A 99 6.94 -1.68 -5.73
C PHE A 99 7.33 -3.00 -6.41
N LYS A 100 6.92 -3.20 -7.67
CA LYS A 100 7.26 -4.40 -8.42
C LYS A 100 7.26 -4.12 -9.92
N VAL A 101 8.25 -4.67 -10.61
CA VAL A 101 8.30 -4.71 -12.08
C VAL A 101 8.43 -6.17 -12.51
N THR A 102 7.58 -6.59 -13.44
CA THR A 102 7.61 -7.95 -14.02
C THR A 102 7.71 -7.85 -15.53
N ILE A 103 8.22 -8.91 -16.15
CA ILE A 103 8.21 -9.08 -17.60
C ILE A 103 7.29 -10.25 -17.91
N ASP A 104 6.17 -9.94 -18.57
CA ASP A 104 5.24 -10.95 -19.06
C ASP A 104 5.57 -11.27 -20.52
N PRO A 105 5.62 -12.56 -20.93
CA PRO A 105 5.95 -12.94 -22.31
C PRO A 105 5.00 -12.38 -23.37
N PHE A 106 3.75 -12.10 -23.01
CA PHE A 106 2.70 -11.64 -23.93
C PHE A 106 2.45 -10.14 -23.84
N VAL A 107 2.50 -9.61 -22.63
CA VAL A 107 2.16 -8.19 -22.35
C VAL A 107 3.41 -7.31 -22.34
N GLY A 108 4.58 -7.89 -22.13
CA GLY A 108 5.86 -7.19 -22.00
C GLY A 108 6.11 -6.70 -20.57
N LYS A 109 6.85 -5.62 -20.43
CA LYS A 109 7.17 -5.01 -19.12
C LYS A 109 5.91 -4.48 -18.46
N MET A 110 5.70 -4.83 -17.20
CA MET A 110 4.56 -4.42 -16.40
C MET A 110 5.04 -3.83 -15.08
N GLY A 111 4.67 -2.59 -14.81
CA GLY A 111 4.90 -1.95 -13.51
C GLY A 111 3.68 -2.11 -12.62
N ILE A 112 3.90 -2.59 -11.39
CA ILE A 112 2.86 -2.76 -10.37
C ILE A 112 3.11 -1.71 -9.30
N PHE A 113 2.08 -0.91 -9.02
CA PHE A 113 2.17 0.21 -8.10
C PHE A 113 0.96 0.30 -7.17
N ARG A 114 1.16 0.94 -6.04
CA ARG A 114 0.10 1.31 -5.11
C ARG A 114 -0.19 2.80 -5.23
N VAL A 115 -1.46 3.15 -5.29
CA VAL A 115 -1.90 4.55 -5.20
C VAL A 115 -1.95 4.96 -3.73
N HIS A 116 -1.25 6.04 -3.38
CA HIS A 116 -1.25 6.61 -2.03
C HIS A 116 -2.09 7.86 -1.93
N GLN A 117 -2.18 8.63 -3.01
CA GLN A 117 -2.92 9.90 -3.08
C GLN A 117 -3.44 10.11 -4.50
N GLY A 118 -4.54 10.83 -4.63
CA GLY A 118 -5.13 11.17 -5.93
C GLY A 118 -5.87 10.01 -6.60
N THR A 119 -6.29 10.21 -7.83
CA THR A 119 -7.00 9.19 -8.63
C THR A 119 -6.29 8.98 -9.97
N VAL A 120 -5.88 7.76 -10.23
CA VAL A 120 -5.27 7.35 -11.49
C VAL A 120 -6.35 6.84 -12.45
N ARG A 121 -6.30 7.28 -13.70
CA ARG A 121 -7.21 6.83 -14.77
C ARG A 121 -6.44 6.43 -16.02
N PRO A 122 -6.97 5.54 -16.86
CA PRO A 122 -6.46 5.34 -18.21
C PRO A 122 -6.40 6.67 -18.97
N GLY A 123 -5.30 6.89 -19.68
CA GLY A 123 -5.03 8.16 -20.37
C GLY A 123 -4.32 9.23 -19.53
N ALA A 124 -4.17 9.02 -18.21
CA ALA A 124 -3.43 9.93 -17.35
C ALA A 124 -1.97 10.10 -17.81
N GLN A 125 -1.45 11.29 -17.60
CA GLN A 125 -0.02 11.61 -17.80
C GLN A 125 0.63 11.74 -16.44
N LEU A 126 1.61 10.89 -16.17
CA LEU A 126 2.34 10.87 -14.89
C LEU A 126 3.84 11.00 -15.14
N PHE A 127 4.52 11.67 -14.26
CA PHE A 127 5.98 11.71 -14.22
C PHE A 127 6.48 10.50 -13.44
N VAL A 128 7.67 10.01 -13.79
CA VAL A 128 8.36 8.92 -13.10
C VAL A 128 9.54 9.55 -12.36
N GLY A 129 9.43 9.68 -11.03
CA GLY A 129 10.43 10.42 -10.25
C GLY A 129 10.64 11.82 -10.83
N ASP A 130 11.90 12.21 -11.03
CA ASP A 130 12.27 13.54 -11.54
C ASP A 130 12.30 13.64 -13.07
N ALA A 131 11.60 12.76 -13.77
CA ALA A 131 11.55 12.77 -15.22
C ALA A 131 10.88 14.04 -15.75
N ARG A 132 11.53 14.72 -16.71
CA ARG A 132 10.99 15.95 -17.32
C ARG A 132 9.81 15.70 -18.27
N LYS A 133 9.64 14.46 -18.73
CA LYS A 133 8.58 14.10 -19.67
C LYS A 133 7.64 13.13 -18.99
N PRO A 134 6.33 13.40 -19.02
CA PRO A 134 5.36 12.46 -18.47
C PRO A 134 5.22 11.24 -19.38
N ILE A 135 4.95 10.10 -18.76
CA ILE A 135 4.49 8.89 -19.42
C ILE A 135 2.97 8.91 -19.50
N LYS A 136 2.40 8.30 -20.55
CA LYS A 136 0.95 8.14 -20.69
C LYS A 136 0.54 6.73 -20.30
N LEU A 137 -0.33 6.59 -19.32
CA LEU A 137 -0.93 5.32 -18.92
C LEU A 137 -2.06 4.96 -19.88
N ALA A 138 -1.78 4.13 -20.90
CA ALA A 138 -2.80 3.74 -21.88
C ALA A 138 -3.89 2.85 -21.25
N HIS A 139 -3.49 1.91 -20.42
CA HIS A 139 -4.35 0.94 -19.75
C HIS A 139 -4.02 0.87 -18.26
N LEU A 140 -5.00 0.50 -17.46
CA LEU A 140 -4.87 0.30 -16.03
C LEU A 140 -5.53 -1.03 -15.67
N TYR A 141 -4.80 -1.91 -15.00
CA TYR A 141 -5.27 -3.26 -14.65
C TYR A 141 -5.26 -3.49 -13.16
N GLN A 142 -6.29 -4.17 -12.69
CA GLN A 142 -6.29 -4.87 -11.42
C GLN A 142 -5.80 -6.28 -11.64
N LEU A 143 -4.92 -6.77 -10.73
CA LEU A 143 -4.32 -8.09 -10.82
C LEU A 143 -4.92 -9.04 -9.79
N GLN A 144 -5.30 -10.23 -10.23
CA GLN A 144 -5.69 -11.32 -9.34
C GLN A 144 -5.09 -12.65 -9.86
N GLY A 145 -4.01 -13.08 -9.23
CA GLY A 145 -3.25 -14.24 -9.70
C GLY A 145 -2.69 -14.01 -11.10
N LYS A 146 -3.17 -14.75 -12.08
CA LYS A 146 -2.81 -14.62 -13.51
C LYS A 146 -3.79 -13.75 -14.29
N GLU A 147 -4.89 -13.36 -13.70
CA GLU A 147 -5.92 -12.57 -14.37
C GLU A 147 -5.61 -11.07 -14.28
N HIS A 148 -5.83 -10.38 -15.40
CA HIS A 148 -5.66 -8.94 -15.54
C HIS A 148 -7.00 -8.35 -15.97
N THR A 149 -7.66 -7.63 -15.07
CA THR A 149 -8.94 -6.97 -15.36
C THR A 149 -8.72 -5.48 -15.54
N GLU A 150 -9.12 -4.95 -16.68
CA GLU A 150 -9.04 -3.51 -16.95
C GLU A 150 -10.02 -2.75 -16.07
N ILE A 151 -9.53 -1.66 -15.44
CA ILE A 151 -10.32 -0.82 -14.55
C ILE A 151 -10.36 0.62 -15.03
N ALA A 152 -11.48 1.29 -14.75
CA ALA A 152 -11.71 2.67 -15.17
C ALA A 152 -10.96 3.70 -14.32
N GLN A 153 -10.62 3.37 -13.08
CA GLN A 153 -9.86 4.22 -12.17
C GLN A 153 -9.27 3.42 -11.03
N ALA A 154 -8.24 3.97 -10.41
CA ALA A 154 -7.66 3.53 -9.14
C ALA A 154 -7.61 4.69 -8.15
N ILE A 155 -7.96 4.43 -6.90
CA ILE A 155 -8.02 5.39 -5.79
C ILE A 155 -6.98 5.04 -4.73
N PRO A 156 -6.73 5.89 -3.72
CA PRO A 156 -5.79 5.60 -2.65
C PRO A 156 -6.06 4.27 -1.97
N GLY A 157 -5.02 3.45 -1.85
CA GLY A 157 -5.06 2.09 -1.33
C GLY A 157 -5.07 1.01 -2.41
N ASP A 158 -5.52 1.29 -3.62
CA ASP A 158 -5.55 0.33 -4.72
C ASP A 158 -4.14 -0.06 -5.18
N ILE A 159 -4.00 -1.33 -5.53
CA ILE A 159 -2.82 -1.88 -6.20
C ILE A 159 -3.19 -2.19 -7.64
N CYS A 160 -2.46 -1.57 -8.56
CA CYS A 160 -2.75 -1.63 -9.99
C CYS A 160 -1.49 -1.94 -10.79
N ALA A 161 -1.69 -2.31 -12.04
CA ALA A 161 -0.61 -2.55 -12.98
C ALA A 161 -0.81 -1.77 -14.27
N VAL A 162 0.31 -1.35 -14.86
CA VAL A 162 0.37 -0.73 -16.19
C VAL A 162 1.38 -1.45 -17.06
N PRO A 163 0.99 -1.82 -18.29
CA PRO A 163 1.85 -2.53 -19.20
C PRO A 163 2.63 -1.58 -20.12
N LYS A 164 3.72 -2.10 -20.70
CA LYS A 164 4.44 -1.49 -21.83
C LYS A 164 4.98 -0.09 -21.58
N ILE A 165 5.49 0.16 -20.39
CA ILE A 165 6.15 1.43 -20.06
C ILE A 165 7.59 1.10 -19.64
N ASP A 166 8.54 1.42 -20.51
CA ASP A 166 9.96 1.09 -20.31
C ASP A 166 10.62 1.94 -19.23
N GLU A 167 10.14 3.13 -19.01
CA GLU A 167 10.63 4.08 -18.00
C GLU A 167 10.34 3.65 -16.57
N LEU A 168 9.34 2.77 -16.36
CA LEU A 168 9.03 2.28 -15.02
C LEU A 168 10.15 1.40 -14.48
N HIS A 169 10.57 1.67 -13.27
CA HIS A 169 11.54 0.89 -12.53
C HIS A 169 11.05 0.64 -11.10
N PHE A 170 11.66 -0.33 -10.43
CA PHE A 170 11.40 -0.62 -9.03
C PHE A 170 11.70 0.62 -8.18
N ASP A 171 10.87 0.86 -7.17
CA ASP A 171 10.96 1.96 -6.21
C ASP A 171 10.68 3.37 -6.81
N ALA A 172 10.19 3.45 -8.05
CA ALA A 172 9.81 4.72 -8.66
C ALA A 172 8.53 5.29 -8.04
N VAL A 173 8.51 6.60 -7.83
CA VAL A 173 7.29 7.35 -7.48
C VAL A 173 6.68 7.93 -8.74
N LEU A 174 5.38 7.74 -8.91
CA LEU A 174 4.58 8.31 -10.00
C LEU A 174 3.76 9.47 -9.46
N HIS A 175 3.78 10.60 -10.16
CA HIS A 175 3.02 11.80 -9.77
C HIS A 175 2.57 12.60 -11.00
N ASP A 176 1.62 13.50 -10.82
CA ASP A 176 1.05 14.35 -11.88
C ASP A 176 1.35 15.84 -11.73
N SER A 177 2.15 16.21 -10.73
CA SER A 177 2.55 17.59 -10.48
C SER A 177 4.05 17.69 -10.19
N HIS A 178 4.70 18.74 -10.67
CA HIS A 178 6.09 19.03 -10.34
C HIS A 178 6.32 19.49 -8.89
N ASP A 179 5.24 19.73 -8.13
CA ASP A 179 5.36 19.99 -6.69
C ASP A 179 5.75 18.71 -5.92
N GLU A 180 5.52 17.54 -6.50
CA GLU A 180 5.90 16.23 -6.01
C GLU A 180 7.24 15.71 -6.58
N ASP A 181 7.97 16.51 -7.35
CA ASP A 181 9.35 16.17 -7.75
C ASP A 181 10.21 15.90 -6.51
N HIS A 182 11.16 14.97 -6.64
CA HIS A 182 12.03 14.48 -5.56
C HIS A 182 11.33 13.75 -4.42
N PHE A 183 10.07 13.31 -4.63
CA PHE A 183 9.41 12.42 -3.69
C PHE A 183 9.92 11.00 -3.88
N HIS A 184 10.30 10.37 -2.77
CA HIS A 184 10.72 8.98 -2.74
C HIS A 184 10.33 8.31 -1.42
N LEU A 185 10.31 7.01 -1.38
CA LEU A 185 10.27 6.25 -0.14
C LEU A 185 11.69 5.96 0.35
N LYS A 186 11.83 5.63 1.62
CA LYS A 186 13.11 5.13 2.13
C LYS A 186 13.44 3.82 1.40
N SER A 187 14.45 3.87 0.55
CA SER A 187 14.87 2.72 -0.25
C SER A 187 15.26 1.53 0.61
N VAL A 188 14.86 0.34 0.16
CA VAL A 188 15.28 -0.91 0.79
C VAL A 188 16.73 -1.17 0.42
N ALA A 189 17.61 -1.28 1.42
CA ALA A 189 18.99 -1.65 1.20
C ALA A 189 19.09 -3.15 0.88
N PHE A 190 19.39 -3.47 -0.35
CA PHE A 190 19.67 -4.85 -0.75
C PHE A 190 21.11 -5.22 -0.36
N PRO A 191 21.36 -6.47 0.07
CA PRO A 191 22.72 -6.92 0.31
C PRO A 191 23.53 -6.88 -1.03
N PRO A 192 24.83 -6.61 -0.96
CA PRO A 192 25.66 -6.62 -2.17
C PRO A 192 25.62 -8.00 -2.82
N PRO A 193 25.60 -8.08 -4.18
CA PRO A 193 25.56 -9.35 -4.87
C PRO A 193 26.82 -10.17 -4.56
N MET A 194 26.64 -11.43 -4.15
CA MET A 194 27.73 -12.34 -3.79
C MET A 194 28.33 -13.05 -5.02
N LEU A 195 27.63 -13.06 -6.15
CA LEU A 195 28.05 -13.74 -7.39
C LEU A 195 27.70 -12.88 -8.60
N GLY A 196 28.68 -12.66 -9.47
CA GLY A 196 28.50 -12.03 -10.78
C GLY A 196 28.43 -13.08 -11.88
N LEU A 197 27.41 -12.99 -12.75
CA LEU A 197 27.26 -13.81 -13.94
C LEU A 197 27.32 -12.92 -15.17
N ALA A 198 28.15 -13.34 -16.18
CA ALA A 198 28.17 -12.69 -17.48
C ALA A 198 27.01 -13.23 -18.33
N ILE A 199 26.18 -12.32 -18.84
CA ILE A 199 25.12 -12.64 -19.81
C ILE A 199 25.62 -12.23 -21.18
N ARG A 200 25.62 -13.17 -22.13
CA ARG A 200 25.82 -12.85 -23.56
C ARG A 200 24.44 -12.73 -24.20
N ALA A 201 24.21 -11.60 -24.88
CA ALA A 201 23.05 -11.40 -25.75
C ALA A 201 23.22 -12.20 -27.06
#